data_d689c65e967ab9eb3024df2a22a7d783
#
_entry.id   d689c65e967ab9eb3024df2a22a7d783
#
_cell.length_a   1.000
_cell.length_b   1.000
_cell.length_c   1.000
_cell.angle_alpha   90.00
_cell.angle_beta   90.00
_cell.angle_gamma   90.00
#
_symmetry.space_group_name_H-M   'P 1'
#
loop_
_entity.id
_entity.type
_entity.pdbx_description
1 polymer ?
#
loop_
_entity_poly.entity_id
_entity_poly.type
_entity_poly.pdbx_seq_one_letter_code
_entity_poly.pdbx_strand_id
1 'polypeptide(L)'
;MGIVYLAALFVVGGLSLALWAIKPEPKVIPVGFDPEDVAPTSRELELQGSFLERVVNPLSASLARRVGRFLPSGLLDATAKTLRVADLDRKWRPEVIIAAQVVGFAVGAFGAMTYLSSAGTSRTNLLVAGLMVVLLTMAPNAKIKRAADDRRKAITNELPDVLDQLTVTVEAGMSFDGAVLRAGQEGRGILAQELLKSVNDMQLGLSRGEALQAMAERTDVPDLRQFVSAVRQAEKHGFPLANILRLQALELRDRRRARAEERAMQVPVKITFPLVFCILPALFVVILGPAAVNISGGF
;
A
#
# COMPACT_ATOMS: atom_id res chain seq x y z
N MET A 1 35.29 3.27 -19.77
CA MET A 1 34.77 4.03 -18.63
C MET A 1 33.49 4.83 -18.98
N GLY A 2 33.43 5.62 -20.07
CA GLY A 2 32.25 6.44 -20.42
C GLY A 2 30.96 5.67 -20.68
N ILE A 3 31.00 4.51 -21.32
CA ILE A 3 29.84 3.68 -21.64
C ILE A 3 29.19 3.10 -20.39
N VAL A 4 29.97 2.79 -19.34
CA VAL A 4 29.48 2.27 -18.05
C VAL A 4 28.70 3.36 -17.31
N TYR A 5 29.17 4.61 -17.32
CA TYR A 5 28.47 5.74 -16.73
C TYR A 5 27.20 6.09 -17.51
N LEU A 6 27.21 5.97 -18.83
CA LEU A 6 26.02 6.19 -19.67
C LEU A 6 24.96 5.10 -19.45
N ALA A 7 25.36 3.83 -19.34
CA ALA A 7 24.43 2.74 -19.02
C ALA A 7 23.85 2.86 -17.59
N ALA A 8 24.69 3.22 -16.61
CA ALA A 8 24.24 3.48 -15.23
C ALA A 8 23.27 4.69 -15.17
N LEU A 9 23.56 5.75 -15.92
CA LEU A 9 22.71 6.95 -15.98
C LEU A 9 21.37 6.67 -16.69
N PHE A 10 21.37 5.82 -17.72
CA PHE A 10 20.15 5.38 -18.42
C PHE A 10 19.28 4.48 -17.52
N VAL A 11 19.91 3.61 -16.72
CA VAL A 11 19.21 2.74 -15.78
C VAL A 11 18.68 3.51 -14.59
N VAL A 12 19.46 4.42 -14.02
CA VAL A 12 19.02 5.31 -12.91
C VAL A 12 17.96 6.29 -13.43
N GLY A 13 18.14 6.84 -14.64
CA GLY A 13 17.16 7.72 -15.27
C GLY A 13 15.85 6.97 -15.62
N GLY A 14 15.91 5.78 -16.17
CA GLY A 14 14.77 4.93 -16.45
C GLY A 14 14.05 4.48 -15.18
N LEU A 15 14.81 4.16 -14.12
CA LEU A 15 14.25 3.83 -12.79
C LEU A 15 13.58 5.05 -12.15
N SER A 16 14.22 6.23 -12.23
CA SER A 16 13.66 7.46 -11.66
C SER A 16 12.41 7.92 -12.42
N LEU A 17 12.40 7.78 -13.75
CA LEU A 17 11.24 8.06 -14.59
C LEU A 17 10.09 7.07 -14.35
N ALA A 18 10.37 5.78 -14.25
CA ALA A 18 9.38 4.77 -13.88
C ALA A 18 8.85 4.99 -12.45
N LEU A 19 9.72 5.38 -11.52
CA LEU A 19 9.36 5.73 -10.15
C LEU A 19 8.57 7.04 -10.06
N TRP A 20 8.85 8.00 -10.91
CA TRP A 20 8.14 9.29 -10.97
C TRP A 20 6.78 9.16 -11.70
N ALA A 21 6.70 8.39 -12.78
CA ALA A 21 5.46 8.13 -13.53
C ALA A 21 4.39 7.38 -12.69
N ILE A 22 4.79 6.68 -11.62
CA ILE A 22 3.90 5.97 -10.70
C ILE A 22 3.73 6.76 -9.38
N LYS A 23 3.90 8.07 -9.34
CA LYS A 23 3.52 8.86 -8.16
C LYS A 23 2.00 8.80 -7.99
N PRO A 24 1.45 8.10 -6.98
CA PRO A 24 0.08 8.33 -6.56
C PRO A 24 0.09 9.67 -5.81
N GLU A 25 -0.41 10.72 -6.42
CA GLU A 25 -0.77 11.91 -5.65
C GLU A 25 -1.94 11.52 -4.75
N PRO A 26 -1.83 11.66 -3.42
CA PRO A 26 -2.98 11.57 -2.55
C PRO A 26 -3.86 12.78 -2.86
N LYS A 27 -4.84 12.63 -3.76
CA LYS A 27 -5.93 13.60 -3.83
C LYS A 27 -6.74 13.43 -2.56
N VAL A 28 -6.46 14.27 -1.58
CA VAL A 28 -7.43 14.63 -0.54
C VAL A 28 -8.56 15.30 -1.31
N ILE A 29 -9.63 14.58 -1.56
CA ILE A 29 -10.84 15.15 -2.14
C ILE A 29 -11.43 16.01 -1.02
N PRO A 30 -11.53 17.34 -1.18
CA PRO A 30 -12.24 18.15 -0.22
C PRO A 30 -13.70 17.65 -0.21
N VAL A 31 -14.17 17.21 0.95
CA VAL A 31 -15.57 16.89 1.19
C VAL A 31 -16.31 18.20 1.36
N GLY A 32 -16.63 18.83 0.25
CA GLY A 32 -17.60 19.90 0.13
C GLY A 32 -18.44 19.52 -1.09
N PHE A 33 -19.69 19.19 -0.85
CA PHE A 33 -20.67 19.07 -1.92
C PHE A 33 -20.99 20.50 -2.39
N ASP A 34 -20.21 21.00 -3.35
CA ASP A 34 -20.61 22.15 -4.12
C ASP A 34 -21.50 21.63 -5.27
N PRO A 35 -22.78 22.02 -5.32
CA PRO A 35 -23.68 21.59 -6.39
C PRO A 35 -23.30 22.13 -7.78
N GLU A 36 -22.26 22.94 -7.90
CA GLU A 36 -21.68 23.41 -9.16
C GLU A 36 -20.56 22.53 -9.72
N ASP A 37 -20.10 21.52 -9.00
CA ASP A 37 -19.21 20.50 -9.56
C ASP A 37 -20.02 19.55 -10.49
N VAL A 38 -20.54 20.10 -11.56
CA VAL A 38 -20.97 19.36 -12.75
C VAL A 38 -19.78 18.52 -13.18
N ALA A 39 -19.95 17.20 -13.16
CA ALA A 39 -18.91 16.24 -13.55
C ALA A 39 -18.22 16.72 -14.82
N PRO A 40 -16.89 16.87 -14.83
CA PRO A 40 -16.17 17.36 -16.00
C PRO A 40 -16.52 16.48 -17.19
N THR A 41 -16.92 17.11 -18.28
CA THR A 41 -17.33 16.45 -19.51
C THR A 41 -16.18 15.52 -19.95
N SER A 42 -16.51 14.34 -20.47
CA SER A 42 -15.55 13.32 -20.91
C SER A 42 -14.38 13.88 -21.76
N ARG A 43 -14.62 15.00 -22.42
CA ARG A 43 -13.67 15.74 -23.26
C ARG A 43 -12.61 16.53 -22.46
N GLU A 44 -12.96 17.01 -21.27
CA GLU A 44 -12.01 17.71 -20.37
C GLU A 44 -11.10 16.74 -19.62
N LEU A 45 -11.60 15.54 -19.33
CA LEU A 45 -10.79 14.43 -18.77
C LEU A 45 -9.74 13.92 -19.76
N GLU A 46 -10.04 13.93 -21.07
CA GLU A 46 -9.08 13.55 -22.11
C GLU A 46 -7.96 14.57 -22.32
N LEU A 47 -8.20 15.85 -22.03
CA LEU A 47 -7.21 16.92 -22.22
C LEU A 47 -6.22 17.05 -21.06
N GLN A 48 -6.52 16.53 -19.86
CA GLN A 48 -5.67 16.57 -18.67
C GLN A 48 -4.68 15.40 -18.57
N GLY A 49 -4.78 14.39 -19.44
CA GLY A 49 -3.83 13.27 -19.50
C GLY A 49 -2.43 13.73 -19.92
N SER A 50 -1.42 13.51 -19.08
CA SER A 50 -0.03 13.80 -19.41
C SER A 50 0.36 13.08 -20.71
N PHE A 51 1.30 13.67 -21.49
CA PHE A 51 1.80 13.10 -22.76
C PHE A 51 2.24 11.64 -22.62
N LEU A 52 2.75 11.26 -21.44
CA LEU A 52 3.12 9.88 -21.08
C LEU A 52 1.91 8.95 -21.00
N GLU A 53 0.74 9.40 -20.53
CA GLU A 53 -0.48 8.58 -20.50
C GLU A 53 -1.00 8.30 -21.90
N ARG A 54 -0.83 9.23 -22.83
CA ARG A 54 -1.27 9.07 -24.24
C ARG A 54 -0.41 8.09 -25.03
N VAL A 55 0.87 7.96 -24.70
CA VAL A 55 1.83 7.09 -25.42
C VAL A 55 1.94 5.72 -24.73
N VAL A 56 1.95 5.69 -23.39
CA VAL A 56 2.13 4.45 -22.61
C VAL A 56 0.86 3.59 -22.62
N ASN A 57 -0.34 4.21 -22.57
CA ASN A 57 -1.61 3.47 -22.54
C ASN A 57 -1.88 2.60 -23.80
N PRO A 58 -1.72 3.06 -25.04
CA PRO A 58 -1.98 2.19 -26.21
C PRO A 58 -0.90 1.13 -26.41
N LEU A 59 0.36 1.41 -26.09
CA LEU A 59 1.45 0.44 -26.16
C LEU A 59 1.34 -0.65 -25.09
N SER A 60 1.01 -0.26 -23.85
CA SER A 60 0.80 -1.19 -22.75
C SER A 60 -0.43 -2.07 -22.97
N ALA A 61 -1.52 -1.55 -23.53
CA ALA A 61 -2.73 -2.32 -23.82
C ALA A 61 -2.55 -3.36 -24.94
N SER A 62 -1.67 -3.10 -25.91
CA SER A 62 -1.36 -4.07 -26.98
C SER A 62 -0.40 -5.17 -26.50
N LEU A 63 0.59 -4.81 -25.70
CA LEU A 63 1.49 -5.74 -25.03
C LEU A 63 0.76 -6.59 -23.98
N ALA A 64 -0.09 -5.96 -23.17
CA ALA A 64 -0.89 -6.64 -22.15
C ALA A 64 -1.79 -7.73 -22.75
N ARG A 65 -2.40 -7.49 -23.92
CA ARG A 65 -3.22 -8.49 -24.61
C ARG A 65 -2.41 -9.68 -25.13
N ARG A 66 -1.16 -9.49 -25.54
CA ARG A 66 -0.30 -10.59 -26.02
C ARG A 66 0.31 -11.38 -24.85
N VAL A 67 0.76 -10.68 -23.83
CA VAL A 67 1.36 -11.28 -22.62
C VAL A 67 0.29 -11.98 -21.76
N GLY A 68 -0.93 -11.43 -21.67
CA GLY A 68 -2.03 -12.00 -20.91
C GLY A 68 -2.46 -13.42 -21.32
N ARG A 69 -2.16 -13.85 -22.56
CA ARG A 69 -2.41 -15.23 -23.02
C ARG A 69 -1.45 -16.27 -22.42
N PHE A 70 -0.29 -15.85 -21.95
CA PHE A 70 0.74 -16.74 -21.40
C PHE A 70 0.87 -16.66 -19.88
N LEU A 71 0.07 -15.79 -19.22
CA LEU A 71 0.14 -15.66 -17.76
C LEU A 71 -0.78 -16.64 -17.05
N PRO A 72 -0.33 -17.26 -15.95
CA PRO A 72 -1.18 -18.04 -15.07
C PRO A 72 -2.23 -17.13 -14.43
N SER A 73 -3.50 -17.55 -14.46
CA SER A 73 -4.67 -16.80 -13.95
C SER A 73 -4.51 -16.34 -12.50
N GLY A 74 -3.80 -17.07 -11.67
CA GLY A 74 -3.58 -16.73 -10.27
C GLY A 74 -2.78 -15.45 -10.01
N LEU A 75 -1.91 -15.03 -10.94
CA LEU A 75 -1.16 -13.75 -10.83
C LEU A 75 -2.05 -12.55 -11.15
N LEU A 76 -2.97 -12.70 -12.10
CA LEU A 76 -3.94 -11.66 -12.44
C LEU A 76 -4.89 -11.41 -11.28
N ASP A 77 -5.41 -12.47 -10.65
CA ASP A 77 -6.34 -12.38 -9.53
C ASP A 77 -5.69 -11.74 -8.29
N ALA A 78 -4.46 -12.13 -7.96
CA ALA A 78 -3.72 -11.57 -6.85
C ALA A 78 -3.43 -10.06 -7.04
N THR A 79 -3.06 -9.66 -8.27
CA THR A 79 -2.79 -8.26 -8.60
C THR A 79 -4.09 -7.45 -8.61
N ALA A 80 -5.18 -7.99 -9.16
CA ALA A 80 -6.49 -7.38 -9.16
C ALA A 80 -7.02 -7.16 -7.73
N LYS A 81 -6.85 -8.16 -6.83
CA LYS A 81 -7.20 -8.03 -5.42
C LYS A 81 -6.43 -6.89 -4.75
N THR A 82 -5.11 -6.83 -4.96
CA THR A 82 -4.26 -5.78 -4.35
C THR A 82 -4.63 -4.38 -4.87
N LEU A 83 -4.99 -4.27 -6.15
CA LEU A 83 -5.45 -3.02 -6.76
C LEU A 83 -6.78 -2.54 -6.18
N ARG A 84 -7.76 -3.45 -5.98
CA ARG A 84 -9.04 -3.12 -5.35
C ARG A 84 -8.83 -2.59 -3.94
N VAL A 85 -7.98 -3.24 -3.16
CA VAL A 85 -7.64 -2.80 -1.79
C VAL A 85 -6.96 -1.43 -1.79
N ALA A 86 -6.12 -1.15 -2.79
CA ALA A 86 -5.48 0.15 -2.96
C ALA A 86 -6.42 1.24 -3.51
N ASP A 87 -7.67 0.91 -3.93
CA ASP A 87 -8.62 1.79 -4.64
C ASP A 87 -8.02 2.38 -5.94
N LEU A 88 -7.15 1.61 -6.56
CA LEU A 88 -6.47 1.96 -7.80
C LEU A 88 -7.05 1.25 -9.03
N ASP A 89 -8.03 0.38 -8.84
CA ASP A 89 -8.71 -0.40 -9.89
C ASP A 89 -9.43 0.50 -10.92
N ARG A 90 -9.88 1.70 -10.51
CA ARG A 90 -10.43 2.71 -11.42
C ARG A 90 -9.38 3.36 -12.33
N LYS A 91 -8.11 3.47 -11.87
CA LYS A 91 -7.02 4.15 -12.58
C LYS A 91 -6.13 3.19 -13.36
N TRP A 92 -5.91 2.00 -12.84
CA TRP A 92 -4.95 1.03 -13.38
C TRP A 92 -5.59 -0.33 -13.57
N ARG A 93 -5.55 -0.82 -14.79
CA ARG A 93 -5.94 -2.21 -15.08
C ARG A 93 -4.84 -3.16 -14.61
N PRO A 94 -5.17 -4.34 -14.05
CA PRO A 94 -4.17 -5.31 -13.60
C PRO A 94 -3.20 -5.72 -14.71
N GLU A 95 -3.68 -5.72 -15.98
CA GLU A 95 -2.84 -6.03 -17.14
C GLU A 95 -1.71 -5.00 -17.36
N VAL A 96 -1.96 -3.72 -17.05
CA VAL A 96 -0.96 -2.65 -17.20
C VAL A 96 0.19 -2.82 -16.22
N ILE A 97 -0.10 -3.30 -15.00
CA ILE A 97 0.91 -3.53 -13.99
C ILE A 97 1.80 -4.71 -14.36
N ILE A 98 1.20 -5.77 -14.88
CA ILE A 98 1.94 -6.93 -15.35
C ILE A 98 2.77 -6.56 -16.58
N ALA A 99 2.23 -5.76 -17.49
CA ALA A 99 3.00 -5.21 -18.60
C ALA A 99 4.20 -4.36 -18.10
N ALA A 100 4.01 -3.55 -17.06
CA ALA A 100 5.08 -2.79 -16.44
C ALA A 100 6.16 -3.69 -15.81
N GLN A 101 5.77 -4.83 -15.22
CA GLN A 101 6.73 -5.84 -14.71
C GLN A 101 7.54 -6.47 -15.84
N VAL A 102 6.90 -6.84 -16.96
CA VAL A 102 7.57 -7.42 -18.13
C VAL A 102 8.54 -6.41 -18.75
N VAL A 103 8.13 -5.15 -18.87
CA VAL A 103 9.00 -4.06 -19.33
C VAL A 103 10.17 -3.86 -18.36
N GLY A 104 9.90 -3.85 -17.05
CA GLY A 104 10.92 -3.77 -16.01
C GLY A 104 11.94 -4.91 -16.08
N PHE A 105 11.47 -6.12 -16.34
CA PHE A 105 12.33 -7.29 -16.58
C PHE A 105 13.20 -7.13 -17.83
N ALA A 106 12.58 -6.72 -18.96
CA ALA A 106 13.30 -6.54 -20.22
C ALA A 106 14.38 -5.44 -20.12
N VAL A 107 14.05 -4.31 -19.50
CA VAL A 107 15.00 -3.21 -19.25
C VAL A 107 16.09 -3.64 -18.27
N GLY A 108 15.73 -4.37 -17.22
CA GLY A 108 16.67 -4.92 -16.25
C GLY A 108 17.63 -5.93 -16.87
N ALA A 109 17.13 -6.84 -17.71
CA ALA A 109 17.94 -7.83 -18.43
C ALA A 109 18.89 -7.19 -19.44
N PHE A 110 18.38 -6.18 -20.19
CA PHE A 110 19.22 -5.42 -21.11
C PHE A 110 20.33 -4.64 -20.37
N GLY A 111 19.98 -3.97 -19.26
CA GLY A 111 20.95 -3.27 -18.42
C GLY A 111 21.98 -4.22 -17.78
N ALA A 112 21.55 -5.38 -17.33
CA ALA A 112 22.44 -6.43 -16.81
C ALA A 112 23.41 -6.95 -17.88
N MET A 113 22.92 -7.16 -19.10
CA MET A 113 23.74 -7.62 -20.23
C MET A 113 24.78 -6.58 -20.63
N THR A 114 24.41 -5.30 -20.72
CA THR A 114 25.36 -4.21 -21.01
C THR A 114 26.37 -4.02 -19.88
N TYR A 115 25.96 -4.18 -18.62
CA TYR A 115 26.86 -4.12 -17.47
C TYR A 115 27.88 -5.26 -17.50
N LEU A 116 27.45 -6.49 -17.73
CA LEU A 116 28.34 -7.66 -17.78
C LEU A 116 29.31 -7.62 -18.98
N SER A 117 28.88 -7.08 -20.11
CA SER A 117 29.74 -6.92 -21.28
C SER A 117 30.88 -5.91 -21.04
N SER A 118 30.65 -4.92 -20.16
CA SER A 118 31.64 -3.87 -19.87
C SER A 118 32.50 -4.16 -18.63
N ALA A 119 31.94 -4.79 -17.59
CA ALA A 119 32.61 -5.04 -16.31
C ALA A 119 33.18 -6.46 -16.17
N GLY A 120 32.92 -7.34 -17.15
CA GLY A 120 33.33 -8.74 -17.12
C GLY A 120 32.44 -9.64 -16.25
N THR A 121 32.55 -10.95 -16.42
CA THR A 121 31.73 -11.99 -15.77
C THR A 121 32.28 -12.47 -14.44
N SER A 122 32.68 -11.57 -13.54
CA SER A 122 33.03 -11.93 -12.16
C SER A 122 31.82 -12.35 -11.36
N ARG A 123 31.99 -13.20 -10.31
CA ARG A 123 30.87 -13.61 -9.41
C ARG A 123 30.16 -12.42 -8.79
N THR A 124 30.88 -11.38 -8.40
CA THR A 124 30.31 -10.15 -7.84
C THR A 124 29.47 -9.40 -8.87
N ASN A 125 29.94 -9.31 -10.12
CA ASN A 125 29.21 -8.62 -11.20
C ASN A 125 27.94 -9.37 -11.60
N LEU A 126 27.94 -10.69 -11.56
CA LEU A 126 26.75 -11.54 -11.77
C LEU A 126 25.70 -11.31 -10.67
N LEU A 127 26.12 -11.22 -9.41
CA LEU A 127 25.21 -10.92 -8.30
C LEU A 127 24.59 -9.52 -8.42
N VAL A 128 25.39 -8.52 -8.78
CA VAL A 128 24.90 -7.14 -8.99
C VAL A 128 23.92 -7.08 -10.16
N ALA A 129 24.23 -7.71 -11.29
CA ALA A 129 23.37 -7.78 -12.46
C ALA A 129 22.03 -8.49 -12.13
N GLY A 130 22.07 -9.62 -11.43
CA GLY A 130 20.88 -10.35 -10.99
C GLY A 130 20.03 -9.54 -10.02
N LEU A 131 20.65 -8.89 -9.04
CA LEU A 131 19.95 -8.01 -8.09
C LEU A 131 19.23 -6.85 -8.81
N MET A 132 19.88 -6.25 -9.80
CA MET A 132 19.32 -5.16 -10.59
C MET A 132 18.08 -5.59 -11.37
N VAL A 133 18.09 -6.76 -12.01
CA VAL A 133 16.93 -7.32 -12.71
C VAL A 133 15.78 -7.55 -11.73
N VAL A 134 16.05 -8.17 -10.57
CA VAL A 134 15.05 -8.45 -9.55
C VAL A 134 14.42 -7.16 -9.02
N LEU A 135 15.23 -6.15 -8.69
CA LEU A 135 14.72 -4.86 -8.18
C LEU A 135 13.83 -4.14 -9.19
N LEU A 136 14.23 -4.09 -10.48
CA LEU A 136 13.41 -3.47 -11.51
C LEU A 136 12.08 -4.20 -11.74
N THR A 137 12.09 -5.53 -11.70
CA THR A 137 10.89 -6.35 -11.89
C THR A 137 9.92 -6.22 -10.70
N MET A 138 10.45 -6.15 -9.46
CA MET A 138 9.62 -6.07 -8.26
C MET A 138 9.13 -4.66 -7.93
N ALA A 139 9.78 -3.60 -8.46
CA ALA A 139 9.47 -2.21 -8.13
C ALA A 139 7.99 -1.81 -8.32
N PRO A 140 7.30 -2.11 -9.44
CA PRO A 140 5.91 -1.71 -9.63
C PRO A 140 4.98 -2.42 -8.63
N ASN A 141 5.20 -3.71 -8.37
CA ASN A 141 4.37 -4.47 -7.43
C ASN A 141 4.55 -4.01 -5.98
N ALA A 142 5.79 -3.68 -5.59
CA ALA A 142 6.10 -3.19 -4.25
C ALA A 142 5.39 -1.86 -3.93
N LYS A 143 5.23 -0.98 -4.93
CA LYS A 143 4.52 0.30 -4.77
C LYS A 143 3.02 0.11 -4.53
N ILE A 144 2.37 -0.74 -5.33
CA ILE A 144 0.94 -1.00 -5.19
C ILE A 144 0.67 -1.66 -3.84
N LYS A 145 1.52 -2.62 -3.46
CA LYS A 145 1.41 -3.27 -2.15
C LYS A 145 1.57 -2.27 -1.01
N ARG A 146 2.53 -1.34 -1.09
CA ARG A 146 2.67 -0.25 -0.11
C ARG A 146 1.44 0.64 -0.04
N ALA A 147 0.88 1.06 -1.19
CA ALA A 147 -0.33 1.85 -1.23
C ALA A 147 -1.53 1.13 -0.60
N ALA A 148 -1.69 -0.18 -0.86
CA ALA A 148 -2.71 -1.01 -0.24
C ALA A 148 -2.50 -1.13 1.29
N ASP A 149 -1.25 -1.35 1.73
CA ASP A 149 -0.92 -1.46 3.15
C ASP A 149 -1.11 -0.13 3.89
N ASP A 150 -0.75 1.00 3.28
CA ASP A 150 -0.96 2.32 3.86
C ASP A 150 -2.45 2.65 3.98
N ARG A 151 -3.27 2.27 2.98
CA ARG A 151 -4.72 2.41 3.05
C ARG A 151 -5.33 1.53 4.15
N ARG A 152 -4.91 0.27 4.27
CA ARG A 152 -5.35 -0.62 5.37
C ARG A 152 -5.00 -0.05 6.74
N LYS A 153 -3.78 0.49 6.89
CA LYS A 153 -3.34 1.12 8.15
C LYS A 153 -4.18 2.36 8.49
N ALA A 154 -4.48 3.20 7.49
CA ALA A 154 -5.33 4.37 7.69
C ALA A 154 -6.72 3.95 8.20
N ILE A 155 -7.40 3.01 7.53
CA ILE A 155 -8.69 2.48 7.95
C ILE A 155 -8.62 1.86 9.36
N THR A 156 -7.58 1.06 9.65
CA THR A 156 -7.40 0.45 10.97
C THR A 156 -7.24 1.49 12.09
N ASN A 157 -6.60 2.62 11.78
CA ASN A 157 -6.41 3.71 12.75
C ASN A 157 -7.69 4.55 12.96
N GLU A 158 -8.50 4.71 11.91
CA GLU A 158 -9.76 5.47 11.94
C GLU A 158 -10.91 4.67 12.58
N LEU A 159 -10.87 3.34 12.47
CA LEU A 159 -11.98 2.47 12.86
C LEU A 159 -12.45 2.63 14.32
N PRO A 160 -11.59 2.74 15.34
CA PRO A 160 -12.05 2.93 16.72
C PRO A 160 -12.86 4.23 16.89
N ASP A 161 -12.36 5.32 16.33
CA ASP A 161 -13.00 6.64 16.47
C ASP A 161 -14.38 6.68 15.76
N VAL A 162 -14.49 6.01 14.60
CA VAL A 162 -15.74 5.84 13.87
C VAL A 162 -16.73 4.96 14.65
N LEU A 163 -16.28 3.86 15.26
CA LEU A 163 -17.16 3.00 16.06
C LEU A 163 -17.65 3.71 17.32
N ASP A 164 -16.83 4.56 17.93
CA ASP A 164 -17.26 5.41 19.04
C ASP A 164 -18.36 6.37 18.61
N GLN A 165 -18.19 7.04 17.46
CA GLN A 165 -19.20 7.93 16.90
C GLN A 165 -20.51 7.18 16.60
N LEU A 166 -20.43 6.00 15.96
CA LEU A 166 -21.59 5.15 15.70
C LEU A 166 -22.30 4.74 17.01
N THR A 167 -21.53 4.34 18.03
CA THR A 167 -22.07 3.93 19.34
C THR A 167 -22.86 5.06 19.96
N VAL A 168 -22.27 6.24 20.10
CA VAL A 168 -22.93 7.42 20.70
C VAL A 168 -24.18 7.80 19.91
N THR A 169 -24.12 7.76 18.59
CA THR A 169 -25.23 8.17 17.72
C THR A 169 -26.40 7.18 17.80
N VAL A 170 -26.12 5.87 17.86
CA VAL A 170 -27.15 4.82 17.99
C VAL A 170 -27.73 4.81 19.40
N GLU A 171 -26.94 5.04 20.45
CA GLU A 171 -27.39 5.17 21.83
C GLU A 171 -28.29 6.42 22.03
N ALA A 172 -28.01 7.47 21.24
CA ALA A 172 -28.90 8.66 21.21
C ALA A 172 -30.22 8.42 20.48
N GLY A 173 -30.49 7.20 19.97
CA GLY A 173 -31.74 6.79 19.35
C GLY A 173 -31.78 6.90 17.82
N MET A 174 -30.67 7.23 17.18
CA MET A 174 -30.61 7.21 15.72
C MET A 174 -30.55 5.76 15.20
N SER A 175 -31.19 5.51 14.04
CA SER A 175 -31.08 4.22 13.39
C SER A 175 -29.63 3.94 12.99
N PHE A 176 -29.22 2.67 12.94
CA PHE A 176 -27.85 2.27 12.57
C PHE A 176 -27.48 2.82 11.18
N ASP A 177 -28.38 2.74 10.20
CA ASP A 177 -28.13 3.25 8.84
C ASP A 177 -27.95 4.77 8.81
N GLY A 178 -28.74 5.49 9.63
CA GLY A 178 -28.58 6.93 9.82
C GLY A 178 -27.26 7.29 10.47
N ALA A 179 -26.83 6.50 11.48
CA ALA A 179 -25.52 6.69 12.12
C ALA A 179 -24.37 6.45 11.16
N VAL A 180 -24.44 5.39 10.32
CA VAL A 180 -23.43 5.10 9.28
C VAL A 180 -23.36 6.22 8.24
N LEU A 181 -24.53 6.71 7.78
CA LEU A 181 -24.58 7.84 6.84
C LEU A 181 -23.93 9.09 7.45
N ARG A 182 -24.27 9.41 8.70
CA ARG A 182 -23.73 10.56 9.42
C ARG A 182 -22.22 10.45 9.62
N ALA A 183 -21.74 9.30 10.07
CA ALA A 183 -20.30 9.05 10.23
C ALA A 183 -19.55 9.18 8.89
N GLY A 184 -20.15 8.75 7.80
CA GLY A 184 -19.61 8.92 6.45
C GLY A 184 -19.56 10.38 5.99
N GLN A 185 -20.58 11.18 6.31
CA GLN A 185 -20.67 12.60 5.92
C GLN A 185 -19.77 13.51 6.76
N GLU A 186 -19.68 13.29 8.07
CA GLU A 186 -18.90 14.10 9.00
C GLU A 186 -17.40 13.70 8.98
N GLY A 187 -17.11 12.44 8.67
CA GLY A 187 -15.75 11.91 8.62
C GLY A 187 -14.98 12.40 7.39
N ARG A 188 -13.68 12.63 7.57
CA ARG A 188 -12.77 13.08 6.49
C ARG A 188 -11.80 11.98 6.02
N GLY A 189 -11.87 10.81 6.61
CA GLY A 189 -10.94 9.71 6.37
C GLY A 189 -11.36 8.78 5.24
N ILE A 190 -10.51 7.78 5.00
CA ILE A 190 -10.76 6.75 3.99
C ILE A 190 -11.94 5.86 4.40
N LEU A 191 -12.08 5.56 5.69
CA LEU A 191 -13.20 4.78 6.21
C LEU A 191 -14.54 5.48 6.02
N ALA A 192 -14.59 6.80 6.21
CA ALA A 192 -15.80 7.59 5.97
C ALA A 192 -16.28 7.47 4.51
N GLN A 193 -15.35 7.51 3.55
CA GLN A 193 -15.68 7.30 2.13
C GLN A 193 -16.22 5.89 1.86
N GLU A 194 -15.64 4.86 2.50
CA GLU A 194 -16.14 3.48 2.35
C GLU A 194 -17.52 3.29 3.00
N LEU A 195 -17.79 3.97 4.11
CA LEU A 195 -19.13 3.99 4.71
C LEU A 195 -20.17 4.63 3.77
N LEU A 196 -19.84 5.77 3.14
CA LEU A 196 -20.72 6.40 2.15
C LEU A 196 -20.96 5.49 0.94
N LYS A 197 -19.93 4.78 0.44
CA LYS A 197 -20.13 3.78 -0.61
C LYS A 197 -21.09 2.68 -0.18
N SER A 198 -20.98 2.20 1.07
CA SER A 198 -21.88 1.16 1.59
C SER A 198 -23.31 1.67 1.73
N VAL A 199 -23.51 2.93 2.15
CA VAL A 199 -24.84 3.55 2.17
C VAL A 199 -25.43 3.64 0.76
N ASN A 200 -24.62 4.02 -0.23
CA ASN A 200 -25.05 4.05 -1.63
C ASN A 200 -25.40 2.65 -2.14
N ASP A 201 -24.60 1.63 -1.79
CA ASP A 201 -24.89 0.24 -2.13
C ASP A 201 -26.25 -0.21 -1.55
N MET A 202 -26.59 0.21 -0.31
CA MET A 202 -27.91 -0.04 0.31
C MET A 202 -29.03 0.71 -0.42
N GLN A 203 -28.81 1.95 -0.84
CA GLN A 203 -29.79 2.72 -1.63
C GLN A 203 -30.05 2.09 -3.01
N LEU A 204 -29.05 1.40 -3.57
CA LEU A 204 -29.18 0.64 -4.81
C LEU A 204 -29.85 -0.73 -4.64
N GLY A 205 -30.27 -1.09 -3.41
CA GLY A 205 -31.06 -2.27 -3.13
C GLY A 205 -30.31 -3.43 -2.49
N LEU A 206 -29.02 -3.31 -2.17
CA LEU A 206 -28.34 -4.33 -1.38
C LEU A 206 -28.86 -4.31 0.07
N SER A 207 -28.95 -5.48 0.68
CA SER A 207 -29.20 -5.55 2.12
C SER A 207 -28.02 -4.92 2.90
N ARG A 208 -28.31 -4.44 4.13
CA ARG A 208 -27.28 -3.89 5.03
C ARG A 208 -26.09 -4.85 5.19
N GLY A 209 -26.41 -6.12 5.45
CA GLY A 209 -25.39 -7.16 5.63
C GLY A 209 -24.52 -7.36 4.40
N GLU A 210 -25.09 -7.31 3.20
CA GLU A 210 -24.35 -7.44 1.94
C GLU A 210 -23.49 -6.19 1.65
N ALA A 211 -24.04 -4.99 1.85
CA ALA A 211 -23.30 -3.74 1.63
C ALA A 211 -22.08 -3.62 2.56
N LEU A 212 -22.26 -3.93 3.86
CA LEU A 212 -21.16 -3.96 4.82
C LEU A 212 -20.14 -5.06 4.51
N GLN A 213 -20.60 -6.24 4.08
CA GLN A 213 -19.72 -7.32 3.68
C GLN A 213 -18.87 -6.92 2.46
N ALA A 214 -19.47 -6.30 1.46
CA ALA A 214 -18.77 -5.77 0.29
C ALA A 214 -17.71 -4.72 0.68
N MET A 215 -18.00 -3.85 1.65
CA MET A 215 -17.04 -2.91 2.23
C MET A 215 -15.86 -3.63 2.89
N ALA A 216 -16.13 -4.65 3.71
CA ALA A 216 -15.07 -5.43 4.37
C ALA A 216 -14.17 -6.18 3.37
N GLU A 217 -14.74 -6.66 2.27
CA GLU A 217 -13.98 -7.33 1.19
C GLU A 217 -13.15 -6.34 0.36
N ARG A 218 -13.70 -5.15 0.06
CA ARG A 218 -12.98 -4.09 -0.67
C ARG A 218 -11.78 -3.57 0.10
N THR A 219 -11.92 -3.39 1.41
CA THR A 219 -10.87 -2.81 2.25
C THR A 219 -9.83 -3.83 2.71
N ASP A 220 -10.22 -5.09 2.84
CA ASP A 220 -9.40 -6.22 3.31
C ASP A 220 -8.70 -5.94 4.67
N VAL A 221 -9.42 -5.23 5.57
CA VAL A 221 -8.96 -4.92 6.93
C VAL A 221 -9.56 -5.94 7.91
N PRO A 222 -8.73 -6.71 8.65
CA PRO A 222 -9.22 -7.76 9.55
C PRO A 222 -10.15 -7.24 10.64
N ASP A 223 -9.81 -6.12 11.28
CA ASP A 223 -10.62 -5.52 12.35
C ASP A 223 -11.99 -5.07 11.82
N LEU A 224 -12.06 -4.50 10.62
CA LEU A 224 -13.33 -4.12 9.97
C LEU A 224 -14.17 -5.35 9.60
N ARG A 225 -13.54 -6.42 9.13
CA ARG A 225 -14.22 -7.68 8.81
C ARG A 225 -14.85 -8.31 10.06
N GLN A 226 -14.13 -8.27 11.19
CA GLN A 226 -14.64 -8.75 12.48
C GLN A 226 -15.85 -7.92 12.91
N PHE A 227 -15.76 -6.60 12.84
CA PHE A 227 -16.88 -5.68 13.13
C PHE A 227 -18.12 -6.00 12.27
N VAL A 228 -17.96 -6.08 10.95
CA VAL A 228 -19.07 -6.40 10.02
C VAL A 228 -19.68 -7.76 10.34
N SER A 229 -18.86 -8.76 10.66
CA SER A 229 -19.36 -10.08 11.06
C SER A 229 -20.20 -10.00 12.35
N ALA A 230 -19.75 -9.23 13.34
CA ALA A 230 -20.50 -9.03 14.59
C ALA A 230 -21.84 -8.32 14.37
N VAL A 231 -21.87 -7.28 13.53
CA VAL A 231 -23.12 -6.58 13.16
C VAL A 231 -24.10 -7.52 12.46
N ARG A 232 -23.64 -8.31 11.49
CA ARG A 232 -24.47 -9.28 10.77
C ARG A 232 -25.04 -10.37 11.70
N GLN A 233 -24.24 -10.84 12.67
CA GLN A 233 -24.71 -11.81 13.66
C GLN A 233 -25.76 -11.19 14.58
N ALA A 234 -25.54 -9.94 15.03
CA ALA A 234 -26.51 -9.24 15.86
C ALA A 234 -27.86 -9.04 15.14
N GLU A 235 -27.82 -8.66 13.86
CA GLU A 235 -29.03 -8.56 13.03
C GLU A 235 -29.76 -9.90 12.92
N LYS A 236 -29.02 -10.96 12.60
CA LYS A 236 -29.62 -12.31 12.44
C LYS A 236 -30.31 -12.81 13.70
N HIS A 237 -29.79 -12.47 14.86
CA HIS A 237 -30.30 -12.93 16.16
C HIS A 237 -31.18 -11.89 16.89
N GLY A 238 -31.38 -10.70 16.32
CA GLY A 238 -32.16 -9.65 16.92
C GLY A 238 -31.52 -8.99 18.15
N PHE A 239 -30.20 -9.06 18.30
CA PHE A 239 -29.53 -8.39 19.40
C PHE A 239 -29.43 -6.87 19.19
N PRO A 240 -29.52 -6.06 20.28
CA PRO A 240 -29.36 -4.62 20.19
C PRO A 240 -27.96 -4.24 19.62
N LEU A 241 -27.94 -3.57 18.47
CA LEU A 241 -26.69 -3.17 17.79
C LEU A 241 -25.85 -2.25 18.66
N ALA A 242 -26.46 -1.39 19.49
CA ALA A 242 -25.73 -0.51 20.40
C ALA A 242 -24.74 -1.27 21.32
N ASN A 243 -25.17 -2.40 21.86
CA ASN A 243 -24.32 -3.22 22.73
C ASN A 243 -23.12 -3.80 21.97
N ILE A 244 -23.35 -4.27 20.74
CA ILE A 244 -22.27 -4.81 19.89
C ILE A 244 -21.28 -3.71 19.49
N LEU A 245 -21.77 -2.54 19.10
CA LEU A 245 -20.95 -1.38 18.77
C LEU A 245 -20.04 -0.99 19.94
N ARG A 246 -20.62 -0.87 21.16
CA ARG A 246 -19.88 -0.54 22.38
C ARG A 246 -18.78 -1.58 22.67
N LEU A 247 -19.11 -2.87 22.58
CA LEU A 247 -18.14 -3.94 22.83
C LEU A 247 -16.99 -3.92 21.82
N GLN A 248 -17.29 -3.74 20.54
CA GLN A 248 -16.30 -3.66 19.48
C GLN A 248 -15.42 -2.40 19.60
N ALA A 249 -16.00 -1.26 19.98
CA ALA A 249 -15.24 -0.04 20.21
C ALA A 249 -14.23 -0.21 21.35
N LEU A 250 -14.64 -0.80 22.48
CA LEU A 250 -13.74 -1.10 23.60
C LEU A 250 -12.61 -2.06 23.18
N GLU A 251 -12.94 -3.14 22.51
CA GLU A 251 -11.94 -4.12 22.03
C GLU A 251 -10.90 -3.48 21.11
N LEU A 252 -11.32 -2.60 20.21
CA LEU A 252 -10.40 -1.93 19.30
C LEU A 252 -9.50 -0.89 19.99
N ARG A 253 -10.03 -0.21 21.02
CA ARG A 253 -9.22 0.68 21.87
C ARG A 253 -8.13 -0.10 22.62
N ASP A 254 -8.49 -1.24 23.20
CA ASP A 254 -7.54 -2.11 23.88
C ASP A 254 -6.47 -2.65 22.94
N ARG A 255 -6.86 -3.07 21.75
CA ARG A 255 -5.91 -3.48 20.69
C ARG A 255 -4.99 -2.33 20.25
N ARG A 256 -5.53 -1.11 20.13
CA ARG A 256 -4.72 0.08 19.81
C ARG A 256 -3.68 0.37 20.89
N ARG A 257 -4.09 0.25 22.17
CA ARG A 257 -3.21 0.42 23.31
C ARG A 257 -2.14 -0.67 23.35
N ALA A 258 -2.50 -1.93 23.19
CA ALA A 258 -1.56 -3.05 23.16
C ALA A 258 -0.52 -2.92 22.04
N ARG A 259 -0.94 -2.48 20.84
CA ARG A 259 0.01 -2.20 19.74
C ARG A 259 0.97 -1.04 20.05
N ALA A 260 0.52 -0.03 20.81
CA ALA A 260 1.38 1.09 21.23
C ALA A 260 2.39 0.63 22.29
N GLU A 261 1.96 -0.18 23.27
CA GLU A 261 2.82 -0.77 24.29
C GLU A 261 3.87 -1.72 23.68
N GLU A 262 3.47 -2.55 22.71
CA GLU A 262 4.39 -3.44 21.97
C GLU A 262 5.50 -2.63 21.26
N ARG A 263 5.12 -1.54 20.58
CA ARG A 263 6.10 -0.66 19.93
C ARG A 263 7.03 0.01 20.94
N ALA A 264 6.50 0.43 22.09
CA ALA A 264 7.30 1.02 23.16
C ALA A 264 8.32 0.02 23.74
N MET A 265 7.93 -1.24 23.93
CA MET A 265 8.83 -2.31 24.39
C MET A 265 9.95 -2.65 23.39
N GLN A 266 9.78 -2.35 22.09
CA GLN A 266 10.82 -2.54 21.07
C GLN A 266 11.90 -1.44 21.10
N VAL A 267 11.64 -0.28 21.73
CA VAL A 267 12.55 0.86 21.74
C VAL A 267 13.87 0.52 22.44
N PRO A 268 13.89 -0.08 23.64
CA PRO A 268 15.14 -0.44 24.31
C PRO A 268 16.02 -1.38 23.48
N VAL A 269 15.40 -2.37 22.83
CA VAL A 269 16.13 -3.32 21.95
C VAL A 269 16.75 -2.61 20.76
N LYS A 270 16.01 -1.68 20.14
CA LYS A 270 16.51 -0.89 18.99
C LYS A 270 17.65 0.07 19.37
N ILE A 271 17.67 0.55 20.62
CA ILE A 271 18.76 1.41 21.12
C ILE A 271 19.99 0.58 21.48
N THR A 272 19.80 -0.62 22.03
CA THR A 272 20.90 -1.49 22.44
C THR A 272 21.73 -1.97 21.25
N PHE A 273 21.09 -2.19 20.08
CA PHE A 273 21.80 -2.69 18.89
C PHE A 273 22.91 -1.74 18.41
N PRO A 274 22.66 -0.45 18.13
CA PRO A 274 23.73 0.50 17.78
C PRO A 274 24.75 0.70 18.90
N LEU A 275 24.30 0.70 20.16
CA LEU A 275 25.17 0.85 21.31
C LEU A 275 26.22 -0.27 21.36
N VAL A 276 25.80 -1.52 21.24
CA VAL A 276 26.70 -2.68 21.21
C VAL A 276 27.61 -2.63 19.99
N PHE A 277 27.05 -2.30 18.82
CA PHE A 277 27.82 -2.30 17.56
C PHE A 277 28.87 -1.18 17.49
N CYS A 278 28.65 -0.06 18.19
CA CYS A 278 29.62 1.03 18.25
C CYS A 278 30.60 0.91 19.42
N ILE A 279 30.12 0.53 20.60
CA ILE A 279 30.98 0.48 21.80
C ILE A 279 31.89 -0.74 21.80
N LEU A 280 31.37 -1.91 21.35
CA LEU A 280 32.14 -3.14 21.40
C LEU A 280 33.40 -3.09 20.53
N PRO A 281 33.39 -2.63 19.25
CA PRO A 281 34.61 -2.46 18.46
C PRO A 281 35.56 -1.42 19.06
N ALA A 282 35.06 -0.30 19.58
CA ALA A 282 35.88 0.73 20.20
C ALA A 282 36.61 0.19 21.43
N LEU A 283 35.92 -0.60 22.24
CA LEU A 283 36.50 -1.24 23.43
C LEU A 283 37.58 -2.27 23.04
N PHE A 284 37.35 -3.04 21.97
CA PHE A 284 38.38 -3.94 21.43
C PHE A 284 39.63 -3.19 20.98
N VAL A 285 39.49 -2.08 20.26
CA VAL A 285 40.61 -1.26 19.82
C VAL A 285 41.39 -0.68 21.01
N VAL A 286 40.70 -0.23 22.04
CA VAL A 286 41.35 0.34 23.24
C VAL A 286 42.08 -0.74 24.06
N ILE A 287 41.50 -1.93 24.19
CA ILE A 287 42.10 -3.00 25.02
C ILE A 287 43.20 -3.75 24.24
N LEU A 288 42.93 -4.10 22.97
CA LEU A 288 43.88 -4.88 22.17
C LEU A 288 44.92 -4.03 21.48
N GLY A 289 44.67 -2.73 21.29
CA GLY A 289 45.61 -1.80 20.63
C GLY A 289 47.00 -1.78 21.29
N PRO A 290 47.11 -1.55 22.61
CA PRO A 290 48.40 -1.57 23.30
C PRO A 290 49.11 -2.94 23.22
N ALA A 291 48.35 -4.03 23.31
CA ALA A 291 48.87 -5.38 23.19
C ALA A 291 49.43 -5.66 21.80
N ALA A 292 48.73 -5.25 20.73
CA ALA A 292 49.15 -5.38 19.36
C ALA A 292 50.43 -4.58 19.06
N VAL A 293 50.53 -3.34 19.60
CA VAL A 293 51.73 -2.50 19.46
C VAL A 293 52.95 -3.10 20.16
N ASN A 294 52.77 -3.66 21.39
CA ASN A 294 53.84 -4.32 22.12
C ASN A 294 54.36 -5.59 21.45
N ILE A 295 53.46 -6.34 20.79
CA ILE A 295 53.85 -7.55 20.03
C ILE A 295 54.59 -7.18 18.74
N SER A 296 54.15 -6.12 18.05
CA SER A 296 54.77 -5.69 16.79
C SER A 296 56.08 -4.88 16.96
N GLY A 297 56.28 -4.26 18.14
CA GLY A 297 57.47 -3.51 18.47
C GLY A 297 58.58 -4.32 19.18
N GLY A 298 58.39 -5.61 19.40
CA GLY A 298 59.31 -6.52 20.12
C GLY A 298 60.23 -7.35 19.22
N PHE A 299 60.39 -6.96 17.92
CA PHE A 299 61.40 -7.55 17.02
C PHE A 299 62.37 -6.45 16.55
#